data_4aba3a2a4fb60d636ce3e90e1b354daf
#
_entry.id   4aba3a2a4fb60d636ce3e90e1b354daf
#
_cell.length_a   1.000
_cell.length_b   1.000
_cell.length_c   1.000
_cell.angle_alpha   90.00
_cell.angle_beta   90.00
_cell.angle_gamma   90.00
#
_symmetry.space_group_name_H-M   'P 1'
#
loop_
_entity.id
_entity.type
_entity.pdbx_description
1 polymer ?
#
loop_
_entity_poly.entity_id
_entity_poly.type
_entity_poly.pdbx_seq_one_letter_code
_entity_poly.pdbx_strand_id
1 'polypeptide(L)'
;MEYRGTQKVVITGEDFGPAVKKTIIKLNQVIDSIDMNNLKVIEEKNDVIDQTTGEEGIIRTEREIIDAYISDEYGNKVNTSSYYMTIELAISPSVGSPFIFHTTTQLNNWCNPYRLHISGMEVMPDIDVEGDGKLCSQLDKWTMSSYKAVDGIKYAYAQYKPINDCKKHPLVIWLHGLGEGGTDPSIDLLANKVTAMADVTFQKFMNQAYVLVPQCPTMWMDNGKGECKSDTKNSIYTKSLFEFIDCYVKNNPDIDANRIYIGGCSNGGYMTMEMILHYPHYFAAAFPICEAYHDAYMTNDQIDVIKHIPIWFTYAKTDRVIDYTLCTEPTVKRLLAAGATNVHVSVFDDVHDTTGLYKNEDGSAYEYNGHWSWICWDNNECYDGDLSAWEWLGQQGN
;
A
#
# COMPACT_ATOMS: atom_id res chain seq x y z
N MET A 1 30.64 -29.22 -15.32
CA MET A 1 29.50 -29.64 -14.46
C MET A 1 28.48 -28.51 -14.50
N GLU A 2 27.24 -28.84 -14.77
CA GLU A 2 26.18 -27.83 -14.89
C GLU A 2 25.61 -27.53 -13.50
N TYR A 3 25.76 -26.31 -12.97
CA TYR A 3 25.04 -25.88 -11.82
C TYR A 3 23.56 -25.76 -12.20
N ARG A 4 22.70 -26.43 -11.47
CA ARG A 4 21.25 -26.24 -11.56
C ARG A 4 20.77 -25.67 -10.23
N GLY A 5 19.80 -24.82 -10.27
CA GLY A 5 19.30 -24.23 -9.05
C GLY A 5 17.85 -23.86 -9.13
N THR A 6 17.30 -23.53 -7.97
CA THR A 6 16.01 -22.89 -7.80
C THR A 6 16.26 -21.55 -7.12
N GLN A 7 15.42 -20.55 -7.39
CA GLN A 7 15.55 -19.24 -6.74
C GLN A 7 14.27 -18.82 -6.06
N LYS A 8 14.42 -17.93 -5.09
CA LYS A 8 13.37 -17.15 -4.47
C LYS A 8 13.72 -15.69 -4.57
N VAL A 9 12.76 -14.85 -4.93
CA VAL A 9 12.93 -13.40 -4.90
C VAL A 9 12.47 -12.84 -3.57
N VAL A 10 13.24 -11.90 -3.02
CA VAL A 10 12.87 -11.15 -1.82
C VAL A 10 12.29 -9.81 -2.25
N ILE A 11 11.04 -9.60 -1.90
CA ILE A 11 10.28 -8.40 -2.21
C ILE A 11 10.16 -7.56 -0.94
N THR A 12 10.31 -6.25 -1.09
CA THR A 12 10.06 -5.27 -0.03
C THR A 12 9.04 -4.25 -0.52
N GLY A 13 8.11 -3.84 0.36
CA GLY A 13 7.22 -2.70 0.13
C GLY A 13 7.99 -1.43 0.47
N GLU A 14 8.22 -0.60 -0.53
CA GLU A 14 8.90 0.69 -0.43
C GLU A 14 7.86 1.82 -0.55
N ASP A 15 8.28 3.08 -0.42
CA ASP A 15 7.40 4.24 -0.58
C ASP A 15 6.73 4.28 -1.98
N PHE A 16 7.42 3.79 -2.98
CA PHE A 16 6.96 3.71 -4.37
C PHE A 16 6.28 2.37 -4.74
N GLY A 17 5.95 1.55 -3.76
CA GLY A 17 5.36 0.23 -3.97
C GLY A 17 6.37 -0.92 -3.83
N PRO A 18 6.00 -2.15 -4.24
CA PRO A 18 6.87 -3.31 -4.06
C PRO A 18 8.05 -3.32 -5.01
N ALA A 19 9.20 -3.79 -4.52
CA ALA A 19 10.40 -3.97 -5.32
C ALA A 19 11.12 -5.29 -5.01
N VAL A 20 11.67 -5.93 -6.04
CA VAL A 20 12.51 -7.12 -5.92
C VAL A 20 13.94 -6.67 -5.61
N LYS A 21 14.32 -6.83 -4.35
CA LYS A 21 15.59 -6.35 -3.79
C LYS A 21 16.69 -7.41 -3.79
N LYS A 22 16.34 -8.69 -3.69
CA LYS A 22 17.30 -9.80 -3.64
C LYS A 22 16.75 -11.01 -4.36
N THR A 23 17.66 -11.87 -4.79
CA THR A 23 17.34 -13.26 -5.12
C THR A 23 18.22 -14.21 -4.32
N ILE A 24 17.60 -15.23 -3.72
CA ILE A 24 18.27 -16.30 -3.00
C ILE A 24 18.23 -17.54 -3.88
N ILE A 25 19.39 -18.07 -4.23
CA ILE A 25 19.54 -19.15 -5.19
C ILE A 25 20.06 -20.38 -4.44
N LYS A 26 19.32 -21.48 -4.53
CA LYS A 26 19.75 -22.79 -4.06
C LYS A 26 20.36 -23.57 -5.22
N LEU A 27 21.61 -23.92 -5.10
CA LEU A 27 22.36 -24.67 -6.10
C LEU A 27 22.32 -26.19 -5.79
N ASN A 28 22.53 -27.00 -6.83
CA ASN A 28 22.64 -28.46 -6.71
C ASN A 28 23.99 -28.92 -6.16
N GLN A 29 24.95 -28.03 -5.99
CA GLN A 29 26.27 -28.30 -5.40
C GLN A 29 26.75 -27.12 -4.57
N VAL A 30 27.71 -27.41 -3.69
CA VAL A 30 28.30 -26.41 -2.77
C VAL A 30 29.22 -25.49 -3.54
N ILE A 31 29.17 -24.19 -3.20
CA ILE A 31 30.10 -23.16 -3.67
C ILE A 31 30.90 -22.59 -2.50
N ASP A 32 32.10 -22.15 -2.74
CA ASP A 32 33.03 -21.53 -1.78
C ASP A 32 33.45 -20.11 -2.17
N SER A 33 33.12 -19.68 -3.38
CA SER A 33 33.40 -18.35 -3.89
C SER A 33 32.42 -17.93 -4.98
N ILE A 34 32.30 -16.62 -5.20
CA ILE A 34 31.50 -16.00 -6.27
C ILE A 34 32.37 -14.97 -7.00
N ASP A 35 32.49 -15.09 -8.31
CA ASP A 35 33.10 -14.07 -9.15
C ASP A 35 32.04 -13.08 -9.63
N MET A 36 31.99 -11.89 -9.02
CA MET A 36 31.06 -10.84 -9.38
C MET A 36 31.33 -10.20 -10.75
N ASN A 37 32.57 -10.25 -11.26
CA ASN A 37 32.94 -9.48 -12.46
C ASN A 37 32.22 -9.95 -13.72
N ASN A 38 31.81 -11.21 -13.76
CA ASN A 38 31.09 -11.79 -14.89
C ASN A 38 29.60 -12.01 -14.60
N LEU A 39 29.14 -11.69 -13.38
CA LEU A 39 27.76 -11.93 -12.99
C LEU A 39 26.83 -10.89 -13.61
N LYS A 40 25.75 -11.34 -14.23
CA LYS A 40 24.69 -10.48 -14.79
C LYS A 40 23.33 -11.01 -14.40
N VAL A 41 22.39 -10.09 -14.13
CA VAL A 41 21.00 -10.39 -13.87
C VAL A 41 20.13 -9.63 -14.86
N ILE A 42 19.34 -10.37 -15.64
CA ILE A 42 18.34 -9.81 -16.55
C ILE A 42 16.97 -10.09 -15.99
N GLU A 43 16.24 -9.04 -15.65
CA GLU A 43 14.82 -9.11 -15.30
C GLU A 43 13.99 -9.23 -16.60
N GLU A 44 13.12 -10.23 -16.65
CA GLU A 44 12.14 -10.42 -17.72
C GLU A 44 10.75 -10.42 -17.08
N LYS A 45 9.89 -9.52 -17.53
CA LYS A 45 8.52 -9.43 -17.05
C LYS A 45 7.56 -8.94 -18.13
N ASN A 46 6.26 -9.20 -17.96
CA ASN A 46 5.24 -8.48 -18.72
C ASN A 46 5.10 -7.05 -18.19
N ASP A 47 4.92 -6.11 -19.08
CA ASP A 47 4.66 -4.70 -18.74
C ASP A 47 3.86 -4.04 -19.85
N VAL A 48 3.29 -2.86 -19.60
CA VAL A 48 2.64 -2.04 -20.61
C VAL A 48 3.70 -1.39 -21.49
N ILE A 49 3.75 -1.78 -22.77
CA ILE A 49 4.73 -1.27 -23.75
C ILE A 49 4.22 -0.05 -24.52
N ASP A 50 2.91 0.18 -24.54
CA ASP A 50 2.28 1.37 -25.10
C ASP A 50 1.19 1.88 -24.14
N GLN A 51 1.47 2.98 -23.45
CA GLN A 51 0.57 3.59 -22.49
C GLN A 51 -0.71 4.15 -23.12
N THR A 52 -0.69 4.44 -24.43
CA THR A 52 -1.85 5.01 -25.14
C THR A 52 -2.88 3.94 -25.46
N THR A 53 -2.42 2.77 -25.88
CA THR A 53 -3.29 1.64 -26.28
C THR A 53 -3.50 0.66 -25.14
N GLY A 54 -2.64 0.66 -24.11
CA GLY A 54 -2.59 -0.37 -23.08
C GLY A 54 -2.01 -1.68 -23.59
N GLU A 55 -1.27 -1.66 -24.71
CA GLU A 55 -0.61 -2.86 -25.25
C GLU A 55 0.44 -3.36 -24.25
N GLU A 56 0.39 -4.65 -23.95
CA GLU A 56 1.33 -5.34 -23.06
C GLU A 56 2.31 -6.17 -23.84
N GLY A 57 3.50 -6.32 -23.29
CA GLY A 57 4.56 -7.15 -23.87
C GLY A 57 5.63 -7.52 -22.86
N ILE A 58 6.53 -8.38 -23.28
CA ILE A 58 7.66 -8.78 -22.44
C ILE A 58 8.79 -7.76 -22.58
N ILE A 59 9.18 -7.19 -21.45
CA ILE A 59 10.35 -6.33 -21.35
C ILE A 59 11.50 -7.08 -20.67
N ARG A 60 12.73 -6.70 -21.03
CA ARG A 60 13.96 -7.23 -20.44
C ARG A 60 14.85 -6.07 -20.02
N THR A 61 15.25 -6.07 -18.74
CA THR A 61 16.08 -5.01 -18.16
C THR A 61 17.26 -5.62 -17.43
N GLU A 62 18.49 -5.17 -17.72
CA GLU A 62 19.65 -5.55 -16.91
C GLU A 62 19.54 -4.86 -15.54
N ARG A 63 19.63 -5.67 -14.48
CA ARG A 63 19.54 -5.20 -13.10
C ARG A 63 20.95 -4.96 -12.54
N GLU A 64 21.17 -3.82 -11.97
CA GLU A 64 22.41 -3.50 -11.26
C GLU A 64 22.55 -4.39 -10.02
N ILE A 65 23.70 -5.05 -9.88
CA ILE A 65 24.06 -5.89 -8.75
C ILE A 65 24.82 -5.04 -7.74
N ILE A 66 24.29 -4.96 -6.51
CA ILE A 66 24.92 -4.24 -5.40
C ILE A 66 25.96 -5.14 -4.71
N ASP A 67 25.58 -6.39 -4.40
CA ASP A 67 26.46 -7.40 -3.76
C ASP A 67 26.01 -8.80 -4.19
N ALA A 68 26.95 -9.74 -4.16
CA ALA A 68 26.66 -11.16 -4.29
C ALA A 68 27.56 -11.95 -3.36
N TYR A 69 26.95 -12.83 -2.58
CA TYR A 69 27.66 -13.56 -1.52
C TYR A 69 27.08 -14.93 -1.27
N ILE A 70 27.91 -15.81 -0.68
CA ILE A 70 27.49 -17.10 -0.18
C ILE A 70 26.57 -16.87 1.04
N SER A 71 25.44 -17.55 1.05
CA SER A 71 24.40 -17.34 2.07
C SER A 71 23.88 -18.65 2.66
N ASP A 72 23.08 -18.53 3.70
CA ASP A 72 22.18 -19.57 4.16
C ASP A 72 20.87 -19.59 3.33
N GLU A 73 19.96 -20.46 3.68
CA GLU A 73 18.64 -20.60 3.03
C GLU A 73 17.72 -19.39 3.22
N TYR A 74 18.05 -18.47 4.13
CA TYR A 74 17.32 -17.26 4.41
C TYR A 74 17.95 -16.02 3.76
N GLY A 75 19.07 -16.21 3.03
CA GLY A 75 19.80 -15.12 2.38
C GLY A 75 20.75 -14.35 3.32
N ASN A 76 21.06 -14.88 4.49
CA ASN A 76 22.05 -14.28 5.39
C ASN A 76 23.47 -14.68 4.95
N LYS A 77 24.37 -13.69 4.87
CA LYS A 77 25.78 -13.92 4.48
C LYS A 77 26.47 -14.89 5.43
N VAL A 78 27.14 -15.91 4.88
CA VAL A 78 27.93 -16.87 5.65
C VAL A 78 29.38 -16.90 5.17
N ASN A 79 30.31 -17.29 6.06
CA ASN A 79 31.74 -17.35 5.78
C ASN A 79 32.21 -18.79 5.48
N THR A 80 31.27 -19.71 5.24
CA THR A 80 31.55 -21.11 4.94
C THR A 80 30.91 -21.46 3.61
N SER A 81 31.44 -22.52 2.97
CA SER A 81 30.82 -23.05 1.76
C SER A 81 29.35 -23.39 1.98
N SER A 82 28.50 -23.13 1.01
CA SER A 82 27.06 -23.35 1.08
C SER A 82 26.48 -23.81 -0.22
N TYR A 83 25.28 -24.38 -0.17
CA TYR A 83 24.42 -24.61 -1.35
C TYR A 83 23.69 -23.34 -1.79
N TYR A 84 23.78 -22.24 -1.03
CA TYR A 84 23.02 -21.02 -1.29
C TYR A 84 23.92 -19.84 -1.59
N MET A 85 23.46 -19.02 -2.50
CA MET A 85 24.00 -17.68 -2.76
C MET A 85 22.88 -16.67 -2.80
N THR A 86 23.20 -15.45 -2.44
CA THR A 86 22.29 -14.31 -2.54
C THR A 86 22.89 -13.23 -3.43
N ILE A 87 22.07 -12.67 -4.31
CA ILE A 87 22.39 -11.48 -5.11
C ILE A 87 21.48 -10.34 -4.65
N GLU A 88 22.09 -9.23 -4.26
CA GLU A 88 21.38 -7.99 -3.93
C GLU A 88 21.31 -7.10 -5.17
N LEU A 89 20.13 -6.58 -5.44
CA LEU A 89 19.83 -5.81 -6.63
C LEU A 89 19.48 -4.36 -6.26
N ALA A 90 19.96 -3.41 -7.05
CA ALA A 90 19.51 -2.03 -6.95
C ALA A 90 18.02 -1.92 -7.25
N ILE A 91 17.34 -1.09 -6.45
CA ILE A 91 15.93 -0.76 -6.62
C ILE A 91 15.75 0.76 -6.66
N SER A 92 14.74 1.20 -7.38
CA SER A 92 14.34 2.61 -7.43
C SER A 92 12.86 2.72 -7.82
N PRO A 93 12.25 3.91 -7.75
CA PRO A 93 10.88 4.13 -8.19
C PRO A 93 10.57 3.65 -9.62
N SER A 94 11.60 3.49 -10.46
CA SER A 94 11.48 3.03 -11.85
C SER A 94 12.06 1.64 -12.10
N VAL A 95 12.67 0.99 -11.09
CA VAL A 95 13.41 -0.27 -11.28
C VAL A 95 13.07 -1.28 -10.20
N GLY A 96 12.70 -2.48 -10.63
CA GLY A 96 12.54 -3.64 -9.73
C GLY A 96 11.11 -3.89 -9.28
N SER A 97 10.12 -3.13 -9.73
CA SER A 97 8.73 -3.42 -9.41
C SER A 97 8.27 -4.75 -10.03
N PRO A 98 7.73 -5.68 -9.22
CA PRO A 98 7.10 -6.89 -9.71
C PRO A 98 5.62 -6.70 -10.06
N PHE A 99 5.12 -5.46 -10.04
CA PHE A 99 3.75 -5.12 -10.44
C PHE A 99 3.71 -4.58 -11.86
N ILE A 100 2.59 -4.82 -12.52
CA ILE A 100 2.16 -4.16 -13.74
C ILE A 100 0.89 -3.36 -13.43
N PHE A 101 0.83 -2.10 -13.89
CA PHE A 101 -0.38 -1.30 -13.86
C PHE A 101 -1.07 -1.35 -15.22
N HIS A 102 -2.22 -2.03 -15.29
CA HIS A 102 -3.00 -2.15 -16.53
C HIS A 102 -3.79 -0.88 -16.79
N THR A 103 -3.40 -0.10 -17.78
CA THR A 103 -4.05 1.18 -18.10
C THR A 103 -5.51 1.05 -18.50
N THR A 104 -5.92 -0.11 -19.03
CA THR A 104 -7.31 -0.38 -19.45
C THR A 104 -8.25 -0.66 -18.27
N THR A 105 -7.78 -1.38 -17.25
CA THR A 105 -8.55 -1.68 -16.03
C THR A 105 -8.23 -0.72 -14.90
N GLN A 106 -7.13 0.01 -14.99
CA GLN A 106 -6.56 0.87 -13.97
C GLN A 106 -6.20 0.13 -12.67
N LEU A 107 -5.86 -1.15 -12.77
CA LEU A 107 -5.52 -2.00 -11.64
C LEU A 107 -4.07 -2.45 -11.70
N ASN A 108 -3.46 -2.56 -10.52
CA ASN A 108 -2.19 -3.23 -10.32
C ASN A 108 -2.38 -4.75 -10.27
N ASN A 109 -1.48 -5.48 -10.89
CA ASN A 109 -1.40 -6.94 -10.77
C ASN A 109 0.06 -7.36 -10.59
N TRP A 110 0.27 -8.57 -10.09
CA TRP A 110 1.58 -9.19 -10.15
C TRP A 110 1.97 -9.46 -11.60
N CYS A 111 3.20 -9.12 -11.99
CA CYS A 111 3.73 -9.48 -13.29
C CYS A 111 3.71 -11.01 -13.47
N ASN A 112 3.22 -11.45 -14.61
CA ASN A 112 3.25 -12.85 -15.01
C ASN A 112 3.48 -12.94 -16.53
N PRO A 113 4.69 -13.34 -16.99
CA PRO A 113 5.81 -13.83 -16.18
C PRO A 113 6.55 -12.71 -15.41
N TYR A 114 7.26 -13.13 -14.35
CA TYR A 114 8.36 -12.39 -13.74
C TYR A 114 9.53 -13.35 -13.54
N ARG A 115 10.66 -13.09 -14.18
CA ARG A 115 11.83 -13.97 -14.19
C ARG A 115 13.12 -13.17 -13.99
N LEU A 116 14.08 -13.75 -13.30
CA LEU A 116 15.45 -13.25 -13.24
C LEU A 116 16.38 -14.27 -13.89
N HIS A 117 16.92 -13.90 -15.05
CA HIS A 117 17.92 -14.70 -15.76
C HIS A 117 19.30 -14.31 -15.24
N ILE A 118 20.02 -15.28 -14.68
CA ILE A 118 21.32 -15.06 -14.07
C ILE A 118 22.38 -15.74 -14.92
N SER A 119 23.35 -14.99 -15.41
CA SER A 119 24.44 -15.46 -16.26
C SER A 119 25.80 -15.03 -15.73
N GLY A 120 26.90 -15.61 -16.30
CA GLY A 120 28.28 -15.23 -15.96
C GLY A 120 28.98 -16.12 -14.94
N MET A 121 28.29 -16.98 -14.25
CA MET A 121 28.90 -18.15 -13.62
C MET A 121 28.86 -19.27 -14.64
N GLU A 122 29.96 -19.99 -14.80
CA GLU A 122 30.19 -20.91 -15.93
C GLU A 122 29.09 -21.93 -16.19
N VAL A 123 27.99 -21.95 -15.46
CA VAL A 123 26.92 -22.94 -15.60
C VAL A 123 25.63 -22.61 -14.82
N MET A 124 25.10 -21.42 -14.89
CA MET A 124 23.77 -21.20 -14.32
C MET A 124 22.71 -21.14 -15.44
N PRO A 125 21.79 -22.10 -15.50
CA PRO A 125 20.64 -21.99 -16.38
C PRO A 125 19.74 -20.82 -15.93
N ASP A 126 18.98 -20.28 -16.85
CA ASP A 126 17.89 -19.35 -16.55
C ASP A 126 16.99 -19.93 -15.47
N ILE A 127 16.69 -19.15 -14.47
CA ILE A 127 15.88 -19.58 -13.32
C ILE A 127 14.59 -18.79 -13.34
N ASP A 128 13.48 -19.48 -13.56
CA ASP A 128 12.14 -18.91 -13.51
C ASP A 128 11.67 -18.80 -12.05
N VAL A 129 11.02 -17.69 -11.73
CA VAL A 129 10.39 -17.46 -10.44
C VAL A 129 8.89 -17.56 -10.60
N GLU A 130 8.31 -18.70 -10.25
CA GLU A 130 6.87 -18.93 -10.25
C GLU A 130 6.34 -19.20 -8.83
N GLY A 131 5.11 -18.77 -8.58
CA GLY A 131 4.33 -19.16 -7.39
C GLY A 131 5.03 -18.90 -6.05
N ASP A 132 5.39 -19.97 -5.35
CA ASP A 132 6.00 -19.94 -4.00
C ASP A 132 7.42 -19.36 -3.95
N GLY A 133 7.94 -18.90 -5.07
CA GLY A 133 9.26 -18.27 -5.19
C GLY A 133 9.35 -16.85 -4.61
N LYS A 134 8.25 -16.28 -4.11
CA LYS A 134 8.22 -14.92 -3.56
C LYS A 134 8.34 -14.97 -2.04
N LEU A 135 9.25 -14.17 -1.49
CA LEU A 135 9.41 -13.94 -0.05
C LEU A 135 9.19 -12.46 0.23
N CYS A 136 8.28 -12.16 1.14
CA CYS A 136 8.03 -10.81 1.61
C CYS A 136 7.73 -10.84 3.11
N SER A 137 8.72 -10.61 3.94
CA SER A 137 8.59 -10.70 5.40
C SER A 137 7.63 -9.65 5.99
N GLN A 138 7.39 -8.55 5.27
CA GLN A 138 6.40 -7.55 5.69
C GLN A 138 4.98 -8.10 5.66
N LEU A 139 4.71 -9.15 4.84
CA LEU A 139 3.41 -9.82 4.79
C LEU A 139 3.22 -10.89 5.87
N ASP A 140 4.29 -11.36 6.53
CA ASP A 140 4.23 -12.46 7.51
C ASP A 140 3.37 -12.15 8.73
N LYS A 141 3.17 -10.86 9.04
CA LYS A 141 2.34 -10.39 10.15
C LYS A 141 0.85 -10.32 9.78
N TRP A 142 0.51 -10.51 8.52
CA TRP A 142 -0.84 -10.32 7.99
C TRP A 142 -1.53 -11.65 7.71
N THR A 143 -2.82 -11.69 7.94
CA THR A 143 -3.67 -12.81 7.55
C THR A 143 -4.63 -12.34 6.48
N MET A 144 -4.69 -13.06 5.37
CA MET A 144 -5.61 -12.79 4.28
C MET A 144 -6.83 -13.70 4.36
N SER A 145 -8.01 -13.13 4.04
CA SER A 145 -9.28 -13.85 4.10
C SER A 145 -10.30 -13.21 3.15
N SER A 146 -11.54 -13.67 3.21
CA SER A 146 -12.63 -13.08 2.42
C SER A 146 -13.92 -12.98 3.24
N TYR A 147 -14.74 -12.00 2.90
CA TYR A 147 -16.07 -11.79 3.43
C TYR A 147 -17.08 -11.71 2.28
N LYS A 148 -18.25 -12.31 2.45
CA LYS A 148 -19.37 -12.19 1.51
C LYS A 148 -20.52 -11.48 2.19
N ALA A 149 -20.85 -10.29 1.69
CA ALA A 149 -21.98 -9.50 2.16
C ALA A 149 -23.33 -10.10 1.74
N VAL A 150 -24.41 -9.65 2.39
CA VAL A 150 -25.77 -10.15 2.15
C VAL A 150 -26.23 -9.87 0.70
N ASP A 151 -25.80 -8.76 0.12
CA ASP A 151 -26.07 -8.42 -1.29
C ASP A 151 -25.28 -9.27 -2.31
N GLY A 152 -24.36 -10.11 -1.81
CA GLY A 152 -23.56 -11.03 -2.61
C GLY A 152 -22.18 -10.52 -2.98
N ILE A 153 -21.86 -9.26 -2.68
CA ILE A 153 -20.52 -8.69 -2.90
C ILE A 153 -19.52 -9.46 -2.05
N LYS A 154 -18.38 -9.81 -2.67
CA LYS A 154 -17.27 -10.48 -1.98
C LYS A 154 -16.10 -9.50 -1.84
N TYR A 155 -15.66 -9.31 -0.61
CA TYR A 155 -14.43 -8.60 -0.28
C TYR A 155 -13.33 -9.62 0.00
N ALA A 156 -12.19 -9.53 -0.69
CA ALA A 156 -10.96 -10.03 -0.14
C ALA A 156 -10.47 -9.01 0.91
N TYR A 157 -9.68 -9.44 1.90
CA TYR A 157 -9.13 -8.50 2.87
C TYR A 157 -7.88 -9.05 3.53
N ALA A 158 -7.02 -8.15 3.95
CA ALA A 158 -5.94 -8.44 4.88
C ALA A 158 -6.28 -7.92 6.27
N GLN A 159 -5.73 -8.58 7.29
CA GLN A 159 -5.86 -8.13 8.67
C GLN A 159 -4.56 -8.33 9.44
N TYR A 160 -4.25 -7.36 10.29
CA TYR A 160 -3.28 -7.50 11.37
C TYR A 160 -4.05 -7.56 12.71
N LYS A 161 -3.65 -8.47 13.59
CA LYS A 161 -4.22 -8.61 14.92
C LYS A 161 -3.16 -8.35 15.98
N PRO A 162 -3.45 -7.52 16.99
CA PRO A 162 -2.54 -7.31 18.10
C PRO A 162 -2.39 -8.59 18.95
N ILE A 163 -1.45 -8.57 19.88
CA ILE A 163 -1.25 -9.66 20.83
C ILE A 163 -2.50 -9.77 21.72
N ASN A 164 -2.96 -10.99 21.92
CA ASN A 164 -4.05 -11.24 22.89
C ASN A 164 -3.55 -11.02 24.32
N ASP A 165 -3.90 -9.88 24.92
CA ASP A 165 -3.55 -9.46 26.27
C ASP A 165 -4.79 -9.25 27.16
N CYS A 166 -5.94 -9.73 26.71
CA CYS A 166 -7.25 -9.58 27.38
C CYS A 166 -7.71 -8.11 27.54
N LYS A 167 -7.19 -7.18 26.75
CA LYS A 167 -7.63 -5.80 26.71
C LYS A 167 -8.48 -5.50 25.49
N LYS A 168 -9.03 -4.30 25.46
CA LYS A 168 -9.70 -3.73 24.30
C LYS A 168 -8.72 -2.95 23.46
N HIS A 169 -8.76 -3.17 22.15
CA HIS A 169 -7.85 -2.59 21.18
C HIS A 169 -8.58 -1.73 20.14
N PRO A 170 -8.01 -0.63 19.66
CA PRO A 170 -8.56 0.11 18.54
C PRO A 170 -8.64 -0.75 17.28
N LEU A 171 -9.48 -0.32 16.34
CA LEU A 171 -9.50 -0.83 14.97
C LEU A 171 -9.16 0.31 14.02
N VAL A 172 -8.14 0.13 13.20
CA VAL A 172 -7.81 1.00 12.06
C VAL A 172 -8.25 0.32 10.77
N ILE A 173 -9.04 1.02 9.96
CA ILE A 173 -9.52 0.54 8.67
C ILE A 173 -8.82 1.36 7.59
N TRP A 174 -8.12 0.67 6.68
CA TRP A 174 -7.50 1.28 5.52
C TRP A 174 -8.26 0.96 4.25
N LEU A 175 -8.57 1.98 3.46
CA LEU A 175 -9.25 1.87 2.17
C LEU A 175 -8.28 2.29 1.05
N HIS A 176 -8.04 1.36 0.14
CA HIS A 176 -7.05 1.49 -0.91
C HIS A 176 -7.43 2.47 -2.03
N GLY A 177 -6.46 2.91 -2.83
CA GLY A 177 -6.66 3.69 -4.03
C GLY A 177 -7.29 2.89 -5.19
N LEU A 178 -7.43 3.53 -6.35
CA LEU A 178 -8.05 2.88 -7.51
C LEU A 178 -7.23 1.67 -7.98
N GLY A 179 -5.91 1.80 -7.99
CA GLY A 179 -5.00 0.77 -8.52
C GLY A 179 -5.00 -0.56 -7.79
N GLU A 180 -5.49 -0.60 -6.56
CA GLU A 180 -5.40 -1.76 -5.67
C GLU A 180 -6.70 -2.57 -5.58
N GLY A 181 -7.72 -2.24 -6.39
CA GLY A 181 -8.94 -3.03 -6.50
C GLY A 181 -8.66 -4.47 -6.98
N GLY A 182 -9.55 -5.41 -6.63
CA GLY A 182 -9.39 -6.81 -7.06
C GLY A 182 -9.68 -7.84 -5.97
N THR A 183 -8.90 -8.93 -5.97
CA THR A 183 -9.12 -10.09 -5.10
C THR A 183 -7.83 -10.63 -4.48
N ASP A 184 -6.76 -9.86 -4.51
CA ASP A 184 -5.46 -10.19 -3.92
C ASP A 184 -5.02 -9.08 -2.95
N PRO A 185 -5.31 -9.21 -1.65
CA PRO A 185 -4.99 -8.17 -0.65
C PRO A 185 -3.49 -7.91 -0.47
N SER A 186 -2.60 -8.76 -0.98
CA SER A 186 -1.17 -8.48 -0.97
C SER A 186 -0.82 -7.24 -1.80
N ILE A 187 -1.63 -6.95 -2.81
CA ILE A 187 -1.50 -5.73 -3.64
C ILE A 187 -1.79 -4.49 -2.80
N ASP A 188 -2.90 -4.48 -2.05
CA ASP A 188 -3.24 -3.38 -1.14
C ASP A 188 -2.13 -3.10 -0.12
N LEU A 189 -1.60 -4.17 0.47
CA LEU A 189 -0.57 -4.07 1.51
C LEU A 189 0.74 -3.48 0.99
N LEU A 190 1.11 -3.80 -0.25
CA LEU A 190 2.41 -3.45 -0.80
C LEU A 190 2.40 -2.19 -1.67
N ALA A 191 1.33 -1.93 -2.42
CA ALA A 191 1.28 -0.80 -3.34
C ALA A 191 1.30 0.56 -2.61
N ASN A 192 0.57 0.67 -1.50
CA ASN A 192 0.50 1.89 -0.69
C ASN A 192 1.28 1.78 0.63
N LYS A 193 2.22 0.84 0.76
CA LYS A 193 3.04 0.62 1.99
C LYS A 193 2.21 0.41 3.27
N VAL A 194 1.00 -0.11 3.16
CA VAL A 194 0.08 -0.32 4.31
C VAL A 194 0.70 -1.24 5.37
N THR A 195 1.70 -2.05 4.98
CA THR A 195 2.48 -2.88 5.90
C THR A 195 3.11 -2.09 7.05
N ALA A 196 3.34 -0.78 6.90
CA ALA A 196 3.82 0.11 7.95
C ALA A 196 2.87 0.16 9.17
N MET A 197 1.56 -0.05 8.97
CA MET A 197 0.59 -0.08 10.06
C MET A 197 0.73 -1.29 10.99
N ALA A 198 1.46 -2.35 10.57
CA ALA A 198 1.82 -3.47 11.43
C ALA A 198 3.20 -3.31 12.10
N ASP A 199 3.88 -2.19 11.90
CA ASP A 199 5.19 -1.94 12.48
C ASP A 199 5.09 -1.45 13.92
N VAL A 200 6.16 -1.72 14.68
CA VAL A 200 6.23 -1.43 16.11
C VAL A 200 5.95 0.05 16.41
N THR A 201 6.40 0.95 15.54
CA THR A 201 6.22 2.40 15.73
C THR A 201 4.75 2.79 15.61
N PHE A 202 4.07 2.40 14.53
CA PHE A 202 2.64 2.67 14.37
C PHE A 202 1.84 2.03 15.50
N GLN A 203 2.09 0.75 15.78
CA GLN A 203 1.38 -0.01 16.80
C GLN A 203 1.58 0.58 18.22
N LYS A 204 2.70 1.25 18.49
CA LYS A 204 2.93 1.97 19.73
C LYS A 204 2.02 3.21 19.86
N PHE A 205 1.87 4.00 18.80
CA PHE A 205 0.94 5.15 18.80
C PHE A 205 -0.51 4.70 18.94
N MET A 206 -0.89 3.60 18.31
CA MET A 206 -2.25 3.03 18.37
C MET A 206 -2.52 2.23 19.64
N ASN A 207 -1.54 2.04 20.52
CA ASN A 207 -1.66 1.17 21.69
C ASN A 207 -2.13 -0.25 21.34
N GLN A 208 -1.51 -0.86 20.30
CA GLN A 208 -1.83 -2.19 19.80
C GLN A 208 -3.21 -2.26 19.10
N ALA A 209 -3.31 -1.73 17.89
CA ALA A 209 -4.55 -1.74 17.13
C ALA A 209 -4.69 -2.98 16.25
N TYR A 210 -5.93 -3.42 16.02
CA TYR A 210 -6.30 -4.17 14.83
C TYR A 210 -6.13 -3.30 13.60
N VAL A 211 -5.69 -3.88 12.48
CA VAL A 211 -5.75 -3.22 11.18
C VAL A 211 -6.55 -4.09 10.22
N LEU A 212 -7.57 -3.52 9.61
CA LEU A 212 -8.43 -4.15 8.61
C LEU A 212 -8.26 -3.44 7.28
N VAL A 213 -7.90 -4.21 6.25
CA VAL A 213 -7.65 -3.72 4.88
C VAL A 213 -8.61 -4.43 3.92
N PRO A 214 -9.85 -3.94 3.76
CA PRO A 214 -10.80 -4.47 2.79
C PRO A 214 -10.36 -4.14 1.38
N GLN A 215 -10.42 -5.11 0.47
CA GLN A 215 -10.18 -4.90 -0.96
C GLN A 215 -11.51 -4.87 -1.71
N CYS A 216 -11.76 -3.73 -2.36
CA CYS A 216 -12.90 -3.56 -3.25
C CYS A 216 -12.70 -4.41 -4.51
N PRO A 217 -13.72 -5.19 -4.93
CA PRO A 217 -13.58 -6.01 -6.14
C PRO A 217 -13.30 -5.22 -7.42
N THR A 218 -13.72 -3.96 -7.48
CA THR A 218 -13.50 -3.05 -8.60
C THR A 218 -12.88 -1.74 -8.13
N MET A 219 -13.67 -0.75 -7.78
CA MET A 219 -13.27 0.56 -7.28
C MET A 219 -14.32 1.12 -6.32
N TRP A 220 -13.93 1.82 -5.28
CA TRP A 220 -14.86 2.38 -4.31
C TRP A 220 -15.84 3.39 -4.91
N MET A 221 -15.43 4.14 -5.94
CA MET A 221 -16.28 5.11 -6.64
C MET A 221 -17.22 4.48 -7.67
N ASP A 222 -17.41 3.16 -7.68
CA ASP A 222 -18.33 2.50 -8.60
C ASP A 222 -19.79 2.81 -8.21
N ASN A 223 -20.51 3.39 -9.16
CA ASN A 223 -21.95 3.69 -9.04
C ASN A 223 -22.84 2.60 -9.65
N GLY A 224 -22.30 1.43 -9.93
CA GLY A 224 -22.97 0.31 -10.58
C GLY A 224 -22.86 0.31 -12.11
N LYS A 225 -22.11 1.25 -12.69
CA LYS A 225 -21.84 1.32 -14.14
C LYS A 225 -20.42 0.90 -14.51
N GLY A 226 -19.58 0.56 -13.51
CA GLY A 226 -18.18 0.19 -13.72
C GLY A 226 -17.30 1.36 -14.14
N GLU A 227 -17.70 2.60 -13.84
CA GLU A 227 -16.98 3.81 -14.22
C GLU A 227 -16.52 4.54 -12.96
N CYS A 228 -15.24 4.90 -12.89
CA CYS A 228 -14.70 5.81 -11.90
C CYS A 228 -14.94 7.24 -12.38
N LYS A 229 -15.87 7.94 -11.74
CA LYS A 229 -16.17 9.34 -12.07
C LYS A 229 -16.18 10.21 -10.84
N SER A 230 -15.60 11.39 -10.95
CA SER A 230 -15.57 12.40 -9.88
C SER A 230 -16.95 12.90 -9.45
N ASP A 231 -17.99 12.64 -10.23
CA ASP A 231 -19.38 12.96 -9.93
C ASP A 231 -20.17 11.84 -9.24
N THR A 232 -19.51 10.78 -8.81
CA THR A 232 -20.13 9.68 -8.07
C THR A 232 -20.57 10.17 -6.69
N LYS A 233 -21.89 10.16 -6.45
CA LYS A 233 -22.48 10.58 -5.17
C LYS A 233 -22.73 9.46 -4.19
N ASN A 234 -22.85 8.24 -4.66
CA ASN A 234 -23.12 7.06 -3.87
C ASN A 234 -22.43 5.87 -4.50
N SER A 235 -21.60 5.22 -3.73
CA SER A 235 -20.97 3.96 -4.11
C SER A 235 -21.94 2.78 -3.90
N ILE A 236 -21.88 1.80 -4.80
CA ILE A 236 -22.60 0.53 -4.59
C ILE A 236 -22.04 -0.23 -3.38
N TYR A 237 -20.84 0.10 -2.93
CA TYR A 237 -20.14 -0.57 -1.84
C TYR A 237 -20.43 -0.02 -0.45
N THR A 238 -21.00 1.19 -0.32
CA THR A 238 -21.21 1.89 0.97
C THR A 238 -21.88 0.99 2.01
N LYS A 239 -22.98 0.34 1.63
CA LYS A 239 -23.77 -0.48 2.54
C LYS A 239 -23.08 -1.80 2.89
N SER A 240 -22.56 -2.51 1.90
CA SER A 240 -21.93 -3.81 2.10
C SER A 240 -20.57 -3.70 2.80
N LEU A 241 -19.83 -2.60 2.58
CA LEU A 241 -18.61 -2.32 3.34
C LEU A 241 -18.92 -2.08 4.82
N PHE A 242 -19.95 -1.29 5.11
CA PHE A 242 -20.37 -1.09 6.50
C PHE A 242 -20.81 -2.40 7.17
N GLU A 243 -21.60 -3.21 6.48
CA GLU A 243 -21.98 -4.54 6.94
C GLU A 243 -20.76 -5.40 7.27
N PHE A 244 -19.76 -5.37 6.39
CA PHE A 244 -18.52 -6.11 6.61
C PHE A 244 -17.77 -5.61 7.85
N ILE A 245 -17.57 -4.30 7.98
CA ILE A 245 -16.89 -3.69 9.13
C ILE A 245 -17.62 -4.04 10.43
N ASP A 246 -18.92 -3.87 10.48
CA ASP A 246 -19.75 -4.16 11.67
C ASP A 246 -19.71 -5.65 12.04
N CYS A 247 -19.77 -6.52 11.04
CA CYS A 247 -19.60 -7.96 11.26
C CYS A 247 -18.20 -8.30 11.78
N TYR A 248 -17.15 -7.66 11.26
CA TYR A 248 -15.78 -7.84 11.72
C TYR A 248 -15.61 -7.43 13.18
N VAL A 249 -16.14 -6.27 13.58
CA VAL A 249 -16.13 -5.79 14.96
C VAL A 249 -16.85 -6.76 15.89
N LYS A 250 -18.04 -7.23 15.50
CA LYS A 250 -18.81 -8.19 16.30
C LYS A 250 -18.11 -9.54 16.49
N ASN A 251 -17.32 -9.97 15.51
CA ASN A 251 -16.58 -11.24 15.54
C ASN A 251 -15.22 -11.15 16.26
N ASN A 252 -14.77 -9.94 16.59
CA ASN A 252 -13.54 -9.70 17.35
C ASN A 252 -13.89 -8.89 18.62
N PRO A 253 -14.39 -9.55 19.68
CA PRO A 253 -14.97 -8.89 20.84
C PRO A 253 -13.96 -8.09 21.69
N ASP A 254 -12.68 -8.22 21.44
CA ASP A 254 -11.60 -7.41 22.02
C ASP A 254 -11.32 -6.10 21.24
N ILE A 255 -12.04 -5.84 20.15
CA ILE A 255 -12.05 -4.51 19.54
C ILE A 255 -12.82 -3.54 20.46
N ASP A 256 -12.26 -2.34 20.65
CA ASP A 256 -12.91 -1.24 21.33
C ASP A 256 -13.83 -0.49 20.37
N ALA A 257 -15.12 -0.68 20.51
CA ALA A 257 -16.13 -0.05 19.64
C ALA A 257 -16.12 1.50 19.71
N ASN A 258 -15.49 2.09 20.74
CA ASN A 258 -15.33 3.53 20.85
C ASN A 258 -14.07 4.05 20.15
N ARG A 259 -13.23 3.17 19.61
CA ARG A 259 -11.97 3.53 18.95
C ARG A 259 -11.86 2.82 17.60
N ILE A 260 -12.79 3.11 16.69
CA ILE A 260 -12.80 2.62 15.31
C ILE A 260 -12.44 3.79 14.41
N TYR A 261 -11.32 3.67 13.71
CA TYR A 261 -10.78 4.70 12.84
C TYR A 261 -10.86 4.25 11.37
N ILE A 262 -11.17 5.17 10.47
CA ILE A 262 -11.28 4.88 9.06
C ILE A 262 -10.48 5.90 8.25
N GLY A 263 -9.72 5.43 7.27
CA GLY A 263 -8.99 6.28 6.35
C GLY A 263 -8.59 5.53 5.10
N GLY A 264 -7.96 6.24 4.20
CA GLY A 264 -7.50 5.67 2.94
C GLY A 264 -7.14 6.75 1.94
N CYS A 265 -6.56 6.35 0.82
CA CYS A 265 -6.02 7.27 -0.17
C CYS A 265 -6.85 7.32 -1.46
N SER A 266 -6.92 8.50 -2.09
CA SER A 266 -7.52 8.68 -3.42
C SER A 266 -8.96 8.16 -3.47
N ASN A 267 -9.22 7.10 -4.23
CA ASN A 267 -10.49 6.37 -4.27
C ASN A 267 -10.93 5.86 -2.89
N GLY A 268 -9.99 5.42 -2.04
CA GLY A 268 -10.23 5.06 -0.64
C GLY A 268 -10.49 6.29 0.24
N GLY A 269 -9.87 7.41 -0.05
CA GLY A 269 -10.18 8.70 0.57
C GLY A 269 -11.61 9.15 0.28
N TYR A 270 -12.08 8.97 -0.97
CA TYR A 270 -13.49 9.14 -1.32
C TYR A 270 -14.39 8.25 -0.44
N MET A 271 -14.07 6.96 -0.36
CA MET A 271 -14.90 6.03 0.41
C MET A 271 -14.84 6.30 1.92
N THR A 272 -13.73 6.85 2.42
CA THR A 272 -13.65 7.34 3.80
C THR A 272 -14.69 8.43 4.06
N MET A 273 -14.77 9.43 3.17
CA MET A 273 -15.79 10.48 3.26
C MET A 273 -17.21 9.92 3.13
N GLU A 274 -17.45 9.03 2.17
CA GLU A 274 -18.73 8.35 1.98
C GLU A 274 -19.18 7.62 3.26
N MET A 275 -18.27 6.91 3.92
CA MET A 275 -18.56 6.16 5.14
C MET A 275 -18.91 7.06 6.32
N ILE A 276 -18.18 8.14 6.55
CA ILE A 276 -18.50 9.07 7.65
C ILE A 276 -19.75 9.90 7.39
N LEU A 277 -20.09 10.16 6.13
CA LEU A 277 -21.35 10.83 5.78
C LEU A 277 -22.58 9.95 6.01
N HIS A 278 -22.46 8.64 5.81
CA HIS A 278 -23.56 7.70 5.99
C HIS A 278 -23.65 7.12 7.40
N TYR A 279 -22.53 7.02 8.11
CA TYR A 279 -22.43 6.42 9.45
C TYR A 279 -21.66 7.33 10.44
N PRO A 280 -22.10 8.58 10.65
CA PRO A 280 -21.32 9.60 11.34
C PRO A 280 -21.06 9.32 12.83
N HIS A 281 -21.78 8.39 13.44
CA HIS A 281 -21.64 8.03 14.87
C HIS A 281 -20.91 6.71 15.08
N TYR A 282 -20.38 6.10 14.01
CA TYR A 282 -19.72 4.81 14.10
C TYR A 282 -18.20 4.93 14.26
N PHE A 283 -17.61 5.94 13.63
CA PHE A 283 -16.17 6.13 13.59
C PHE A 283 -15.73 7.21 14.59
N ALA A 284 -14.70 6.90 15.39
CA ALA A 284 -14.12 7.83 16.35
C ALA A 284 -13.21 8.86 15.69
N ALA A 285 -12.65 8.55 14.54
CA ALA A 285 -11.88 9.47 13.72
C ALA A 285 -11.81 9.02 12.26
N ALA A 286 -11.50 9.97 11.36
CA ALA A 286 -11.25 9.70 9.95
C ALA A 286 -9.94 10.36 9.49
N PHE A 287 -9.24 9.73 8.53
CA PHE A 287 -7.99 10.24 7.93
C PHE A 287 -7.98 10.07 6.41
N PRO A 288 -8.79 10.86 5.69
CA PRO A 288 -8.81 10.85 4.22
C PRO A 288 -7.54 11.48 3.65
N ILE A 289 -6.89 10.78 2.71
CA ILE A 289 -5.64 11.18 2.08
C ILE A 289 -5.87 11.36 0.58
N CYS A 290 -5.43 12.49 -0.01
CA CYS A 290 -5.69 12.86 -1.42
C CYS A 290 -7.10 12.44 -1.87
N GLU A 291 -8.10 12.75 -1.04
CA GLU A 291 -9.45 12.23 -1.17
C GLU A 291 -10.18 12.79 -2.39
N ALA A 292 -10.98 11.96 -3.02
CA ALA A 292 -11.63 12.25 -4.28
C ALA A 292 -13.14 12.58 -4.16
N TYR A 293 -13.61 12.92 -2.95
CA TYR A 293 -15.00 13.27 -2.74
C TYR A 293 -15.22 14.76 -3.05
N HIS A 294 -15.95 15.05 -4.10
CA HIS A 294 -16.15 16.43 -4.53
C HIS A 294 -17.07 17.19 -3.56
N ASP A 295 -16.60 18.28 -2.95
CA ASP A 295 -17.31 19.07 -1.93
C ASP A 295 -18.72 19.52 -2.37
N ALA A 296 -18.89 19.84 -3.65
CA ALA A 296 -20.19 20.25 -4.20
C ALA A 296 -21.30 19.19 -4.04
N TYR A 297 -20.96 17.96 -3.75
CA TYR A 297 -21.93 16.88 -3.52
C TYR A 297 -22.36 16.74 -2.06
N MET A 298 -21.66 17.42 -1.14
CA MET A 298 -22.04 17.47 0.28
C MET A 298 -23.02 18.60 0.55
N THR A 299 -24.13 18.29 1.16
CA THR A 299 -25.09 19.28 1.66
C THR A 299 -24.57 19.96 2.94
N ASN A 300 -25.14 21.12 3.29
CA ASN A 300 -24.80 21.77 4.56
C ASN A 300 -25.21 20.92 5.77
N ASP A 301 -26.35 20.22 5.68
CA ASP A 301 -26.79 19.31 6.75
C ASP A 301 -25.78 18.17 6.97
N GLN A 302 -25.18 17.64 5.90
CA GLN A 302 -24.13 16.62 6.01
C GLN A 302 -22.86 17.19 6.65
N ILE A 303 -22.43 18.40 6.30
CA ILE A 303 -21.32 19.09 6.97
C ILE A 303 -21.62 19.29 8.45
N ASP A 304 -22.83 19.70 8.81
CA ASP A 304 -23.24 19.89 10.19
C ASP A 304 -23.23 18.59 11.01
N VAL A 305 -23.45 17.46 10.36
CA VAL A 305 -23.36 16.13 11.00
C VAL A 305 -21.92 15.72 11.22
N ILE A 306 -21.07 15.79 10.19
CA ILE A 306 -19.69 15.28 10.29
C ILE A 306 -18.71 16.25 10.98
N LYS A 307 -19.07 17.53 11.20
CA LYS A 307 -18.20 18.50 11.91
C LYS A 307 -17.79 18.08 13.32
N HIS A 308 -18.50 17.11 13.91
CA HIS A 308 -18.20 16.58 15.25
C HIS A 308 -17.22 15.39 15.22
N ILE A 309 -16.95 14.85 14.03
CA ILE A 309 -15.99 13.76 13.86
C ILE A 309 -14.58 14.36 13.81
N PRO A 310 -13.63 13.85 14.60
CA PRO A 310 -12.21 14.16 14.41
C PRO A 310 -11.74 13.73 13.02
N ILE A 311 -11.19 14.67 12.22
CA ILE A 311 -10.73 14.37 10.86
C ILE A 311 -9.35 14.97 10.63
N TRP A 312 -8.43 14.16 10.06
CA TRP A 312 -7.14 14.63 9.57
C TRP A 312 -7.04 14.44 8.06
N PHE A 313 -7.06 15.53 7.31
CA PHE A 313 -6.86 15.53 5.86
C PHE A 313 -5.38 15.61 5.50
N THR A 314 -4.98 14.93 4.41
CA THR A 314 -3.62 14.99 3.86
C THR A 314 -3.67 15.11 2.35
N TYR A 315 -2.93 16.06 1.76
CA TYR A 315 -2.78 16.19 0.31
C TYR A 315 -1.52 16.97 -0.06
N ALA A 316 -1.10 16.88 -1.33
CA ALA A 316 -0.03 17.70 -1.88
C ALA A 316 -0.53 18.64 -2.97
N LYS A 317 0.08 19.84 -3.07
CA LYS A 317 -0.29 20.86 -4.07
C LYS A 317 0.07 20.46 -5.50
N THR A 318 1.03 19.54 -5.67
CA THR A 318 1.44 19.00 -6.96
C THR A 318 0.60 17.80 -7.41
N ASP A 319 -0.46 17.44 -6.67
CA ASP A 319 -1.41 16.42 -7.10
C ASP A 319 -2.11 16.85 -8.40
N ARG A 320 -1.90 16.07 -9.48
CA ARG A 320 -2.49 16.29 -10.80
C ARG A 320 -3.60 15.27 -11.13
N VAL A 321 -3.89 14.38 -10.19
CA VAL A 321 -4.95 13.37 -10.33
C VAL A 321 -6.22 13.85 -9.67
N ILE A 322 -6.12 14.34 -8.42
CA ILE A 322 -7.24 14.88 -7.67
C ILE A 322 -7.03 16.38 -7.48
N ASP A 323 -8.01 17.15 -7.90
CA ASP A 323 -8.04 18.60 -7.66
C ASP A 323 -8.53 18.87 -6.23
N TYR A 324 -7.58 19.04 -5.30
CA TYR A 324 -7.85 19.33 -3.90
C TYR A 324 -8.66 20.61 -3.69
N THR A 325 -8.66 21.54 -4.68
CA THR A 325 -9.46 22.80 -4.63
C THR A 325 -10.95 22.56 -4.87
N LEU A 326 -11.31 21.39 -5.38
CA LEU A 326 -12.70 20.95 -5.56
C LEU A 326 -13.15 19.93 -4.51
N CYS A 327 -12.22 19.28 -3.84
CA CYS A 327 -12.45 18.20 -2.86
C CYS A 327 -12.13 18.68 -1.43
N THR A 328 -10.91 18.50 -1.00
CA THR A 328 -10.48 18.68 0.40
C THR A 328 -10.56 20.13 0.88
N GLU A 329 -10.03 21.08 0.11
CA GLU A 329 -9.91 22.46 0.57
C GLU A 329 -11.28 23.12 0.89
N PRO A 330 -12.29 23.07 0.01
CA PRO A 330 -13.61 23.62 0.32
C PRO A 330 -14.33 22.87 1.44
N THR A 331 -14.16 21.55 1.53
CA THR A 331 -14.72 20.72 2.62
C THR A 331 -14.17 21.16 3.97
N VAL A 332 -12.86 21.31 4.11
CA VAL A 332 -12.22 21.81 5.34
C VAL A 332 -12.73 23.20 5.70
N LYS A 333 -12.81 24.14 4.74
CA LYS A 333 -13.34 25.48 4.97
C LYS A 333 -14.77 25.46 5.50
N ARG A 334 -15.63 24.59 4.97
CA ARG A 334 -17.02 24.45 5.42
C ARG A 334 -17.12 23.83 6.79
N LEU A 335 -16.31 22.81 7.10
CA LEU A 335 -16.26 22.19 8.42
C LEU A 335 -15.86 23.20 9.50
N LEU A 336 -14.80 23.97 9.27
CA LEU A 336 -14.35 25.02 10.19
C LEU A 336 -15.41 26.12 10.35
N ALA A 337 -16.05 26.55 9.27
CA ALA A 337 -17.12 27.55 9.29
C ALA A 337 -18.38 27.03 10.05
N ALA A 338 -18.63 25.72 10.01
CA ALA A 338 -19.71 25.08 10.77
C ALA A 338 -19.36 24.84 12.26
N GLY A 339 -18.11 25.18 12.68
CA GLY A 339 -17.67 25.10 14.07
C GLY A 339 -17.01 23.75 14.44
N ALA A 340 -16.45 23.03 13.47
CA ALA A 340 -15.62 21.84 13.76
C ALA A 340 -14.40 22.27 14.60
N THR A 341 -14.08 21.47 15.63
CA THR A 341 -13.01 21.78 16.61
C THR A 341 -11.84 20.83 16.56
N ASN A 342 -11.96 19.71 15.84
CA ASN A 342 -10.92 18.68 15.71
C ASN A 342 -10.77 18.29 14.23
N VAL A 343 -10.36 19.28 13.42
CA VAL A 343 -10.06 19.11 12.00
C VAL A 343 -8.65 19.58 11.76
N HIS A 344 -7.80 18.68 11.31
CA HIS A 344 -6.39 18.92 11.00
C HIS A 344 -6.13 18.74 9.50
N VAL A 345 -5.12 19.41 8.98
CA VAL A 345 -4.75 19.30 7.56
C VAL A 345 -3.23 19.32 7.43
N SER A 346 -2.68 18.31 6.82
CA SER A 346 -1.29 18.32 6.34
C SER A 346 -1.27 18.61 4.85
N VAL A 347 -0.67 19.75 4.49
CA VAL A 347 -0.53 20.20 3.11
C VAL A 347 0.93 20.16 2.73
N PHE A 348 1.27 19.38 1.72
CA PHE A 348 2.63 19.28 1.20
C PHE A 348 2.75 20.09 -0.10
N ASP A 349 3.90 20.75 -0.32
CA ASP A 349 4.16 21.42 -1.58
C ASP A 349 4.35 20.40 -2.71
N ASP A 350 5.06 19.30 -2.43
CA ASP A 350 5.27 18.14 -3.28
C ASP A 350 5.39 16.87 -2.41
N VAL A 351 5.59 15.71 -3.03
CA VAL A 351 5.91 14.45 -2.35
C VAL A 351 7.30 14.00 -2.82
N HIS A 352 8.25 13.89 -1.92
CA HIS A 352 9.63 13.52 -2.25
C HIS A 352 10.21 12.52 -1.26
N ASP A 353 11.32 11.90 -1.65
CA ASP A 353 12.04 10.96 -0.79
C ASP A 353 12.66 11.68 0.40
N THR A 354 12.28 11.27 1.60
CA THR A 354 12.80 11.78 2.87
C THR A 354 13.86 10.87 3.48
N THR A 355 14.05 9.68 2.91
CA THR A 355 15.05 8.70 3.38
C THR A 355 16.48 9.06 2.95
N GLY A 356 16.63 9.87 1.89
CA GLY A 356 17.89 10.20 1.26
C GLY A 356 18.48 9.07 0.38
N LEU A 357 17.71 7.99 0.19
CA LEU A 357 18.12 6.83 -0.62
C LEU A 357 17.92 7.07 -2.12
N TYR A 358 16.87 7.78 -2.47
CA TYR A 358 16.49 8.01 -3.87
C TYR A 358 16.67 9.47 -4.23
N LYS A 359 17.36 9.71 -5.36
CA LYS A 359 17.72 11.06 -5.81
C LYS A 359 17.48 11.22 -7.30
N ASN A 360 17.18 12.45 -7.70
CA ASN A 360 17.20 12.89 -9.09
C ASN A 360 18.65 12.98 -9.61
N GLU A 361 18.81 13.13 -10.93
CA GLU A 361 20.12 13.26 -11.58
C GLU A 361 20.94 14.46 -11.07
N ASP A 362 20.29 15.52 -10.61
CA ASP A 362 20.92 16.72 -10.05
C ASP A 362 21.32 16.58 -8.57
N GLY A 363 21.03 15.42 -7.96
CA GLY A 363 21.34 15.10 -6.58
C GLY A 363 20.28 15.57 -5.55
N SER A 364 19.20 16.24 -6.00
CA SER A 364 18.04 16.54 -5.16
C SER A 364 17.29 15.27 -4.76
N ALA A 365 16.45 15.34 -3.73
CA ALA A 365 15.58 14.24 -3.33
C ALA A 365 14.67 13.83 -4.51
N TYR A 366 14.43 12.53 -4.69
CA TYR A 366 13.56 12.05 -5.74
C TYR A 366 12.13 12.56 -5.48
N GLU A 367 11.54 13.23 -6.47
CA GLU A 367 10.17 13.72 -6.39
C GLU A 367 9.22 12.64 -6.92
N TYR A 368 8.34 12.15 -6.04
CA TYR A 368 7.27 11.23 -6.39
C TYR A 368 6.10 11.98 -7.07
N ASN A 369 5.15 11.22 -7.58
CA ASN A 369 3.88 11.80 -8.03
C ASN A 369 3.20 12.50 -6.84
N GLY A 370 2.81 13.77 -6.99
CA GLY A 370 2.15 14.53 -5.92
C GLY A 370 0.85 13.91 -5.42
N HIS A 371 0.24 13.00 -6.21
CA HIS A 371 -0.91 12.22 -5.77
C HIS A 371 -0.57 11.22 -4.65
N TRP A 372 0.69 10.82 -4.49
CA TRP A 372 1.10 9.78 -3.53
C TRP A 372 1.33 10.33 -2.13
N SER A 373 0.53 11.29 -1.68
CA SER A 373 0.66 11.87 -0.34
C SER A 373 0.41 10.89 0.81
N TRP A 374 -0.07 9.66 0.53
CA TRP A 374 -0.08 8.57 1.51
C TRP A 374 1.31 8.19 1.99
N ILE A 375 2.37 8.41 1.18
CA ILE A 375 3.77 8.22 1.60
C ILE A 375 4.05 9.03 2.87
N CYS A 376 3.64 10.29 2.89
CA CYS A 376 3.85 11.15 4.06
C CYS A 376 3.06 10.67 5.29
N TRP A 377 1.86 10.10 5.08
CA TRP A 377 1.09 9.49 6.15
C TRP A 377 1.78 8.23 6.69
N ASP A 378 2.19 7.31 5.82
CA ASP A 378 2.77 6.02 6.19
C ASP A 378 4.18 6.16 6.78
N ASN A 379 4.85 7.28 6.54
CA ASN A 379 6.13 7.65 7.15
C ASN A 379 5.96 8.49 8.43
N ASN A 380 4.71 8.76 8.87
CA ASN A 380 4.40 9.64 10.01
C ASN A 380 4.98 11.06 9.86
N GLU A 381 4.91 11.60 8.65
CA GLU A 381 5.41 12.95 8.31
C GLU A 381 4.29 14.00 8.28
N CYS A 382 3.05 13.60 8.58
CA CYS A 382 1.91 14.50 8.70
C CYS A 382 1.88 15.14 10.09
N TYR A 383 2.03 16.47 10.17
CA TYR A 383 2.08 17.22 11.42
C TYR A 383 1.14 18.44 11.40
N ASP A 384 0.62 18.78 12.58
CA ASP A 384 0.02 20.08 12.90
C ASP A 384 0.71 20.61 14.16
N GLY A 385 1.61 21.59 14.01
CA GLY A 385 2.57 21.96 15.02
C GLY A 385 3.48 20.77 15.40
N ASP A 386 3.50 20.43 16.69
CA ASP A 386 4.30 19.30 17.21
C ASP A 386 3.53 17.97 17.24
N LEU A 387 2.24 17.97 16.91
CA LEU A 387 1.39 16.79 16.96
C LEU A 387 1.46 16.03 15.63
N SER A 388 1.89 14.77 15.66
CA SER A 388 1.84 13.92 14.47
C SER A 388 0.45 13.31 14.28
N ALA A 389 0.10 13.03 13.01
CA ALA A 389 -1.19 12.43 12.68
C ALA A 389 -1.41 11.05 13.33
N TRP A 390 -0.35 10.25 13.48
CA TRP A 390 -0.44 8.97 14.19
C TRP A 390 -0.66 9.14 15.70
N GLU A 391 0.03 10.11 16.34
CA GLU A 391 -0.20 10.43 17.74
C GLU A 391 -1.62 10.95 17.97
N TRP A 392 -2.07 11.87 17.12
CA TRP A 392 -3.43 12.38 17.14
C TRP A 392 -4.46 11.26 17.00
N LEU A 393 -4.30 10.36 16.02
CA LEU A 393 -5.24 9.26 15.76
C LEU A 393 -5.38 8.36 17.00
N GLY A 394 -4.26 7.99 17.64
CA GLY A 394 -4.23 7.13 18.82
C GLY A 394 -4.91 7.73 20.06
N GLN A 395 -5.15 9.05 20.07
CA GLN A 395 -5.81 9.78 21.17
C GLN A 395 -7.32 9.88 20.98
N GLN A 396 -7.88 9.52 19.81
CA GLN A 396 -9.29 9.71 19.52
C GLN A 396 -10.15 8.59 20.17
N GLY A 397 -11.39 8.94 20.55
CA GLY A 397 -12.38 8.03 21.08
C GLY A 397 -13.77 8.69 21.13
N ASN A 398 -14.82 7.87 20.97
CA ASN A 398 -16.22 8.29 21.09
C ASN A 398 -16.67 8.37 22.54
#